data_cfafe0ad5f8c4b0a490381c771200839
#
_entry.id   cfafe0ad5f8c4b0a490381c771200839
#
_cell.length_a   1.000
_cell.length_b   1.000
_cell.length_c   1.000
_cell.angle_alpha   90.00
_cell.angle_beta   90.00
_cell.angle_gamma   90.00
#
_symmetry.space_group_name_H-M   'P 1'
#
loop_
_entity.id
_entity.type
_entity.pdbx_description
1 polymer ?
#
loop_
_entity_poly.entity_id
_entity_poly.type
_entity_poly.pdbx_seq_one_letter_code
_entity_poly.pdbx_strand_id
1 'polypeptide(L)'
;MQDTVILGIETSCDETAAALFRGPEMIHHITATQLVHTSYGGVVPEYASREHNKLLGPVVRGVLEQAEMTLSNVEGIAVTQGPGLAGSLLVGLSYAKGLALGLDIPLYGINHIEGHIFANFIGQKTLPTPFLCLLVSG
;
A
#
# COMPACT_ATOMS: atom_id res chain seq x y z
N MET A 1 3.83 0.28 -20.95
CA MET A 1 3.70 -0.17 -19.56
C MET A 1 5.02 -0.21 -18.77
N GLN A 2 6.17 -0.16 -19.42
CA GLN A 2 7.46 -0.19 -18.72
C GLN A 2 7.76 1.06 -17.87
N ASP A 3 7.12 2.18 -18.13
CA ASP A 3 7.42 3.45 -17.47
C ASP A 3 6.24 4.03 -16.67
N THR A 4 5.12 3.29 -16.56
CA THR A 4 3.92 3.72 -15.83
C THR A 4 4.21 3.85 -14.34
N VAL A 5 3.88 5.00 -13.77
CA VAL A 5 4.06 5.27 -12.33
C VAL A 5 2.79 4.89 -11.57
N ILE A 6 2.93 3.93 -10.65
CA ILE A 6 1.83 3.44 -9.79
C ILE A 6 2.11 3.79 -8.34
N LEU A 7 1.13 4.37 -7.66
CA LEU A 7 1.11 4.55 -6.22
C LEU A 7 0.39 3.37 -5.56
N GLY A 8 1.13 2.56 -4.78
CA GLY A 8 0.57 1.50 -3.96
C GLY A 8 0.22 1.98 -2.56
N ILE A 9 -0.92 1.55 -2.02
CA ILE A 9 -1.43 1.90 -0.68
C ILE A 9 -1.83 0.62 0.06
N GLU A 10 -1.35 0.48 1.30
CA GLU A 10 -1.64 -0.66 2.19
C GLU A 10 -2.08 -0.16 3.57
N THR A 11 -3.26 -0.60 4.01
CA THR A 11 -3.84 -0.29 5.32
C THR A 11 -4.62 -1.46 5.91
N SER A 12 -4.26 -2.71 5.58
CA SER A 12 -5.10 -3.88 5.93
C SER A 12 -5.12 -4.24 7.41
N CYS A 13 -4.11 -3.87 8.19
CA CYS A 13 -4.00 -4.20 9.62
C CYS A 13 -3.50 -3.03 10.46
N ASP A 14 -2.24 -3.04 10.90
CA ASP A 14 -1.65 -2.06 11.82
C ASP A 14 -0.48 -1.27 11.22
N GLU A 15 -0.17 -1.49 9.97
CA GLU A 15 0.83 -0.71 9.23
C GLU A 15 0.16 0.16 8.18
N THR A 16 0.54 1.43 8.14
CA THR A 16 0.17 2.36 7.08
C THR A 16 1.33 2.47 6.11
N ALA A 17 1.17 2.01 4.89
CA ALA A 17 2.25 2.03 3.93
C ALA A 17 1.83 2.61 2.59
N ALA A 18 2.80 3.26 1.93
CA ALA A 18 2.70 3.65 0.53
C ALA A 18 4.02 3.38 -0.19
N ALA A 19 3.93 3.04 -1.46
CA ALA A 19 5.08 2.81 -2.32
C ALA A 19 4.84 3.37 -3.72
N LEU A 20 5.91 3.84 -4.36
CA LEU A 20 5.91 4.27 -5.76
C LEU A 20 6.70 3.27 -6.59
N PHE A 21 6.09 2.84 -7.67
CA PHE A 21 6.70 1.97 -8.68
C PHE A 21 6.73 2.67 -10.03
N ARG A 22 7.80 2.44 -10.80
CA ARG A 22 7.86 2.74 -12.22
C ARG A 22 8.07 1.42 -12.98
N GLY A 23 7.00 0.96 -13.61
CA GLY A 23 7.00 -0.41 -14.13
C GLY A 23 7.29 -1.42 -13.01
N PRO A 24 8.31 -2.30 -13.15
CA PRO A 24 8.69 -3.28 -12.13
C PRO A 24 9.61 -2.72 -11.03
N GLU A 25 10.12 -1.51 -11.18
CA GLU A 25 11.08 -0.91 -10.26
C GLU A 25 10.38 -0.15 -9.14
N MET A 26 10.70 -0.50 -7.89
CA MET A 26 10.28 0.28 -6.73
C MET A 26 11.16 1.51 -6.60
N ILE A 27 10.57 2.71 -6.78
CA ILE A 27 11.27 3.99 -6.65
C ILE A 27 11.52 4.31 -5.18
N HIS A 28 10.46 4.28 -4.37
CA HIS A 28 10.52 4.56 -2.95
C HIS A 28 9.33 3.97 -2.21
N HIS A 29 9.48 3.71 -0.90
CA HIS A 29 8.38 3.28 -0.03
C HIS A 29 8.54 3.86 1.37
N ILE A 30 7.43 4.03 2.07
CA ILE A 30 7.36 4.39 3.49
C ILE A 30 6.36 3.49 4.17
N THR A 31 6.74 2.96 5.32
CA THR A 31 5.85 2.19 6.21
C THR A 31 5.87 2.81 7.59
N ALA A 32 4.70 3.12 8.12
CA ALA A 32 4.49 3.60 9.49
C ALA A 32 3.77 2.53 10.31
N THR A 33 4.46 1.98 11.31
CA THR A 33 3.90 0.99 12.22
C THR A 33 3.19 1.66 13.40
N GLN A 34 1.99 1.17 13.73
CA GLN A 34 1.18 1.70 14.82
C GLN A 34 1.63 1.13 16.16
N LEU A 35 2.28 1.96 16.98
CA LEU A 35 2.75 1.56 18.32
C LEU A 35 1.65 1.52 19.37
N VAL A 36 0.49 2.12 19.12
CA VAL A 36 -0.63 2.20 20.06
C VAL A 36 -1.12 0.82 20.54
N HIS A 37 -0.97 -0.19 19.72
CA HIS A 37 -1.45 -1.55 20.01
C HIS A 37 -0.61 -2.30 21.05
N THR A 38 0.63 -1.90 21.29
CA THR A 38 1.53 -2.57 22.26
C THR A 38 0.99 -2.56 23.68
N SER A 39 0.25 -1.49 24.04
CA SER A 39 -0.37 -1.34 25.37
C SER A 39 -1.58 -2.26 25.60
N TYR A 40 -2.10 -2.88 24.54
CA TYR A 40 -3.31 -3.72 24.58
C TYR A 40 -3.04 -5.20 24.33
N GLY A 41 -1.79 -5.58 24.11
CA GLY A 41 -1.39 -6.97 23.84
C GLY A 41 -1.83 -7.52 22.47
N GLY A 42 -2.21 -6.64 21.54
CA GLY A 42 -2.64 -7.00 20.20
C GLY A 42 -3.36 -5.84 19.49
N VAL A 43 -3.67 -6.04 18.21
CA VAL A 43 -4.30 -5.01 17.39
C VAL A 43 -5.73 -4.73 17.84
N VAL A 44 -6.04 -3.45 18.07
CA VAL A 44 -7.38 -2.95 18.35
C VAL A 44 -7.94 -2.31 17.07
N PRO A 45 -8.91 -2.94 16.39
CA PRO A 45 -9.36 -2.53 15.04
C PRO A 45 -9.81 -1.09 14.92
N GLU A 46 -10.50 -0.56 15.93
CA GLU A 46 -10.96 0.83 15.92
C GLU A 46 -9.79 1.82 16.01
N TYR A 47 -8.78 1.53 16.81
CA TYR A 47 -7.58 2.36 16.89
C TYR A 47 -6.78 2.26 15.60
N ALA A 48 -6.69 1.06 15.00
CA ALA A 48 -6.02 0.88 13.73
C ALA A 48 -6.61 1.79 12.65
N SER A 49 -7.92 1.79 12.46
CA SER A 49 -8.58 2.63 11.45
C SER A 49 -8.36 4.13 11.69
N ARG A 50 -8.41 4.58 12.94
CA ARG A 50 -8.16 5.98 13.30
C ARG A 50 -6.71 6.40 13.02
N GLU A 51 -5.74 5.53 13.32
CA GLU A 51 -4.33 5.80 13.03
C GLU A 51 -4.06 5.83 11.52
N HIS A 52 -4.62 4.91 10.74
CA HIS A 52 -4.52 4.97 9.28
C HIS A 52 -5.04 6.30 8.72
N ASN A 53 -6.19 6.76 9.24
CA ASN A 53 -6.77 8.02 8.79
C ASN A 53 -5.87 9.24 9.08
N LYS A 54 -5.07 9.20 10.15
CA LYS A 54 -4.10 10.25 10.48
C LYS A 54 -2.81 10.15 9.65
N LEU A 55 -2.33 8.91 9.43
CA LEU A 55 -1.00 8.66 8.89
C LEU A 55 -0.97 8.60 7.37
N LEU A 56 -2.06 8.21 6.71
CA LEU A 56 -2.04 7.89 5.28
C LEU A 56 -1.68 9.11 4.42
N GLY A 57 -2.25 10.28 4.67
CA GLY A 57 -1.90 11.49 3.96
C GLY A 57 -0.43 11.88 4.09
N PRO A 58 0.12 11.97 5.33
CA PRO A 58 1.56 12.18 5.55
C PRO A 58 2.46 11.12 4.88
N VAL A 59 2.10 9.84 4.95
CA VAL A 59 2.87 8.75 4.34
C VAL A 59 2.90 8.88 2.81
N VAL A 60 1.76 9.15 2.17
CA VAL A 60 1.69 9.37 0.73
C VAL A 60 2.50 10.61 0.30
N ARG A 61 2.37 11.73 1.03
CA ARG A 61 3.22 12.90 0.75
C ARG A 61 4.70 12.60 0.89
N GLY A 62 5.08 11.93 1.98
CA GLY A 62 6.47 11.60 2.24
C GLY A 62 7.07 10.72 1.15
N VAL A 63 6.36 9.71 0.64
CA VAL A 63 6.89 8.85 -0.43
C VAL A 63 7.05 9.62 -1.74
N LEU A 64 6.15 10.54 -2.05
CA LEU A 64 6.25 11.41 -3.22
C LEU A 64 7.44 12.39 -3.10
N GLU A 65 7.58 13.04 -1.95
CA GLU A 65 8.69 13.97 -1.68
C GLU A 65 10.05 13.29 -1.78
N GLN A 66 10.20 12.11 -1.18
CA GLN A 66 11.46 11.35 -1.24
C GLN A 66 11.76 10.80 -2.64
N ALA A 67 10.74 10.56 -3.44
CA ALA A 67 10.89 10.20 -4.85
C ALA A 67 11.09 11.40 -5.78
N GLU A 68 11.10 12.63 -5.23
CA GLU A 68 11.14 13.88 -6.01
C GLU A 68 9.99 13.97 -7.03
N MET A 69 8.80 13.46 -6.65
CA MET A 69 7.60 13.38 -7.49
C MET A 69 6.42 14.12 -6.85
N THR A 70 5.41 14.37 -7.67
CA THR A 70 4.12 14.92 -7.27
C THR A 70 2.99 13.99 -7.68
N LEU A 71 1.77 14.23 -7.20
CA LEU A 71 0.59 13.45 -7.60
C LEU A 71 0.34 13.48 -9.11
N SER A 72 0.75 14.54 -9.81
CA SER A 72 0.61 14.63 -11.28
C SER A 72 1.51 13.65 -12.06
N ASN A 73 2.51 13.05 -11.40
CA ASN A 73 3.34 12.01 -12.00
C ASN A 73 2.71 10.62 -11.87
N VAL A 74 1.69 10.46 -11.01
CA VAL A 74 1.03 9.17 -10.75
C VAL A 74 0.01 8.89 -11.85
N GLU A 75 0.11 7.73 -12.47
CA GLU A 75 -0.72 7.30 -13.60
C GLU A 75 -1.72 6.20 -13.22
N GLY A 76 -1.62 5.66 -12.02
CA GLY A 76 -2.57 4.68 -11.47
C GLY A 76 -2.37 4.49 -9.97
N ILE A 77 -3.41 4.03 -9.30
CA ILE A 77 -3.37 3.74 -7.87
C ILE A 77 -3.71 2.27 -7.64
N ALA A 78 -2.88 1.57 -6.89
CA ALA A 78 -3.12 0.22 -6.40
C ALA A 78 -3.40 0.29 -4.89
N VAL A 79 -4.45 -0.36 -4.41
CA VAL A 79 -4.81 -0.34 -2.99
C VAL A 79 -5.26 -1.72 -2.54
N THR A 80 -4.84 -2.14 -1.36
CA THR A 80 -5.29 -3.39 -0.76
C THR A 80 -6.79 -3.31 -0.46
N GLN A 81 -7.55 -4.23 -1.05
CA GLN A 81 -9.01 -4.31 -0.86
C GLN A 81 -9.44 -5.41 0.12
N GLY A 82 -8.55 -6.31 0.49
CA GLY A 82 -8.78 -7.44 1.40
C GLY A 82 -7.88 -8.63 1.09
N PRO A 83 -7.82 -9.61 2.00
CA PRO A 83 -8.38 -9.61 3.36
C PRO A 83 -7.67 -8.63 4.30
N GLY A 84 -8.36 -8.27 5.40
CA GLY A 84 -7.84 -7.36 6.42
C GLY A 84 -8.95 -6.85 7.35
N LEU A 85 -8.60 -5.95 8.25
CA LEU A 85 -9.56 -5.31 9.15
C LEU A 85 -10.46 -4.36 8.35
N ALA A 86 -11.77 -4.56 8.43
CA ALA A 86 -12.75 -3.84 7.61
C ALA A 86 -12.63 -2.31 7.69
N GLY A 87 -12.51 -1.76 8.90
CA GLY A 87 -12.33 -0.32 9.12
C GLY A 87 -11.02 0.21 8.53
N SER A 88 -9.94 -0.53 8.70
CA SER A 88 -8.62 -0.20 8.17
C SER A 88 -8.60 -0.21 6.64
N LEU A 89 -9.15 -1.27 6.03
CA LEU A 89 -9.32 -1.37 4.58
C LEU A 89 -10.14 -0.22 4.01
N LEU A 90 -11.24 0.14 4.70
CA LEU A 90 -12.11 1.23 4.28
C LEU A 90 -11.37 2.57 4.21
N VAL A 91 -10.48 2.86 5.14
CA VAL A 91 -9.67 4.09 5.12
C VAL A 91 -8.80 4.14 3.87
N GLY A 92 -8.02 3.10 3.58
CA GLY A 92 -7.17 3.03 2.39
C GLY A 92 -7.96 3.11 1.09
N LEU A 93 -9.04 2.32 0.99
CA LEU A 93 -9.92 2.31 -0.19
C LEU A 93 -10.57 3.67 -0.45
N SER A 94 -11.09 4.34 0.59
CA SER A 94 -11.73 5.65 0.44
C SER A 94 -10.73 6.71 0.00
N TYR A 95 -9.55 6.72 0.59
CA TYR A 95 -8.46 7.63 0.23
C TYR A 95 -8.01 7.40 -1.24
N ALA A 96 -7.75 6.14 -1.60
CA ALA A 96 -7.34 5.78 -2.96
C ALA A 96 -8.38 6.13 -4.02
N LYS A 97 -9.67 5.86 -3.73
CA LYS A 97 -10.79 6.25 -4.61
C LYS A 97 -10.88 7.76 -4.80
N GLY A 98 -10.73 8.53 -3.71
CA GLY A 98 -10.72 9.98 -3.78
C GLY A 98 -9.60 10.53 -4.66
N LEU A 99 -8.39 10.00 -4.50
CA LEU A 99 -7.24 10.37 -5.34
C LEU A 99 -7.45 9.98 -6.81
N ALA A 100 -7.85 8.73 -7.07
CA ALA A 100 -8.05 8.23 -8.43
C ALA A 100 -9.11 9.04 -9.18
N LEU A 101 -10.22 9.37 -8.50
CA LEU A 101 -11.28 10.21 -9.05
C LEU A 101 -10.79 11.65 -9.31
N GLY A 102 -10.06 12.24 -8.34
CA GLY A 102 -9.58 13.61 -8.46
C GLY A 102 -8.50 13.80 -9.54
N LEU A 103 -7.73 12.75 -9.82
CA LEU A 103 -6.66 12.74 -10.82
C LEU A 103 -7.11 12.20 -12.19
N ASP A 104 -8.32 11.62 -12.26
CA ASP A 104 -8.85 10.93 -13.44
C ASP A 104 -7.94 9.80 -13.94
N ILE A 105 -7.46 8.97 -12.99
CA ILE A 105 -6.57 7.84 -13.24
C ILE A 105 -7.18 6.52 -12.75
N PRO A 106 -6.75 5.36 -13.29
CA PRO A 106 -7.29 4.06 -12.89
C PRO A 106 -6.97 3.68 -11.45
N LEU A 107 -7.90 2.97 -10.82
CA LEU A 107 -7.78 2.38 -9.50
C LEU A 107 -7.79 0.85 -9.60
N TYR A 108 -6.82 0.21 -8.95
CA TYR A 108 -6.65 -1.24 -8.92
C TYR A 108 -6.82 -1.77 -7.49
N GLY A 109 -7.81 -2.64 -7.29
CA GLY A 109 -7.98 -3.36 -6.04
C GLY A 109 -7.07 -4.58 -5.97
N ILE A 110 -6.21 -4.64 -4.96
CA ILE A 110 -5.19 -5.70 -4.79
C ILE A 110 -5.58 -6.61 -3.62
N ASN A 111 -5.42 -7.91 -3.82
CA ASN A 111 -5.55 -8.88 -2.74
C ASN A 111 -4.30 -8.83 -1.86
N HIS A 112 -4.49 -8.71 -0.53
CA HIS A 112 -3.40 -8.60 0.44
C HIS A 112 -2.43 -9.80 0.38
N ILE A 113 -2.96 -11.01 0.21
CA ILE A 113 -2.15 -12.25 0.13
C ILE A 113 -1.32 -12.27 -1.16
N GLU A 114 -1.92 -11.86 -2.28
CA GLU A 114 -1.17 -11.70 -3.54
C GLU A 114 -0.07 -10.66 -3.40
N GLY A 115 -0.32 -9.56 -2.68
CA GLY A 115 0.69 -8.56 -2.36
C GLY A 115 1.90 -9.16 -1.65
N HIS A 116 1.70 -10.03 -0.65
CA HIS A 116 2.79 -10.74 0.03
C HIS A 116 3.57 -11.66 -0.92
N ILE A 117 2.88 -12.37 -1.81
CA ILE A 117 3.53 -13.24 -2.79
C ILE A 117 4.40 -12.41 -3.74
N PHE A 118 3.83 -11.35 -4.33
CA PHE A 118 4.52 -10.52 -5.32
C PHE A 118 5.64 -9.66 -4.72
N ALA A 119 5.61 -9.35 -3.42
CA ALA A 119 6.69 -8.63 -2.74
C ALA A 119 8.05 -9.34 -2.87
N ASN A 120 8.05 -10.68 -3.00
CA ASN A 120 9.27 -11.46 -3.21
C ASN A 120 9.94 -11.20 -4.58
N PHE A 121 9.23 -10.61 -5.50
CA PHE A 121 9.72 -10.38 -6.88
C PHE A 121 10.18 -8.94 -7.13
N ILE A 122 10.09 -8.07 -6.13
CA ILE A 122 10.57 -6.68 -6.23
C ILE A 122 12.05 -6.69 -6.57
N GLY A 123 12.42 -5.98 -7.64
CA GLY A 123 13.80 -5.90 -8.13
C GLY A 123 14.27 -7.11 -8.95
N GLN A 124 13.44 -8.12 -9.14
CA GLN A 124 13.76 -9.27 -9.99
C GLN A 124 13.28 -9.03 -11.43
N LYS A 125 14.18 -9.30 -12.40
CA LYS A 125 13.86 -9.12 -13.83
C LYS A 125 12.96 -10.22 -14.40
N THR A 126 12.97 -11.39 -13.80
CA THR A 126 12.19 -12.56 -14.23
C THR A 126 11.61 -13.30 -13.06
N LEU A 127 10.35 -13.71 -13.17
CA LEU A 127 9.71 -14.58 -12.19
C LEU A 127 10.12 -16.04 -12.46
N PRO A 128 10.80 -16.72 -11.51
CA PRO A 128 11.04 -18.16 -11.65
C PRO A 128 9.71 -18.90 -11.53
N THR A 129 9.31 -19.60 -12.58
CA THR A 129 8.07 -20.41 -12.59
C THR A 129 8.36 -21.83 -13.02
N PRO A 130 7.77 -22.85 -12.36
CA PRO A 130 6.92 -22.77 -11.18
C PRO A 130 7.71 -22.50 -9.89
N PHE A 131 7.07 -21.89 -8.87
CA PHE A 131 7.65 -21.68 -7.55
C PHE A 131 6.69 -22.11 -6.43
N LEU A 132 7.23 -22.41 -5.25
CA LEU A 132 6.45 -22.63 -4.02
C LEU A 132 6.52 -21.38 -3.16
N CYS A 133 5.38 -20.95 -2.65
CA CYS A 133 5.30 -19.85 -1.70
C CYS A 133 4.74 -20.35 -0.36
N LEU A 134 5.51 -20.18 0.71
CA LEU A 134 5.05 -20.39 2.08
C LEU A 134 4.73 -19.02 2.70
N LEU A 135 3.46 -18.78 2.98
CA LEU A 135 3.02 -17.59 3.69
C LEU A 135 2.80 -17.92 5.17
N VAL A 136 3.58 -17.27 6.04
CA VAL A 136 3.47 -17.37 7.50
C VAL A 136 3.25 -15.97 8.04
N SER A 137 2.01 -15.65 8.40
CA SER A 137 1.61 -14.38 9.00
C SER A 137 0.78 -14.62 10.23
N GLY A 138 1.02 -13.85 11.28
CA GLY A 138 0.28 -13.93 12.53
C GLY A 138 -1.09 -13.30 12.48
#